data_c232ba74fe88f6935a90dcae5ad9250b
#
_entry.id   c232ba74fe88f6935a90dcae5ad9250b
#
_cell.length_a   1.000
_cell.length_b   1.000
_cell.length_c   1.000
_cell.angle_alpha   90.00
_cell.angle_beta   90.00
_cell.angle_gamma   90.00
#
_symmetry.space_group_name_H-M   'P 1'
#
loop_
_entity.id
_entity.type
_entity.pdbx_description
1 polymer ?
#
loop_
_entity_poly.entity_id
_entity_poly.type
_entity_poly.pdbx_seq_one_letter_code
_entity_poly.pdbx_strand_id
1 'polypeptide(L)'
;CVANVVGDTIEAEELQPPGDDVPWALRVRIEDVPTDIIFWVEQLSEATKTESKVDSGWILALQTVLHPGDPLTHLSNLIRLFGSLELPVHSVCDIATGRWFPKDSIQKVFIDSEIEPPEEILWITRLVEAPEDVEPEDRWAWISTHGLNRCGRAELEMFGVPGGVSTEAVHLVDGLAPLTLETALPPEGQPISLGSQLLVSLMPCNQALNMLEEGMPGLEDHNTPTVAITAPDGAKVFPEHALLTLRQG
;
A
#
# COMPACT_ATOMS: atom_id res chain seq x y z
N CYS A 1 -1.76 24.33 16.57
CA CYS A 1 -2.42 24.33 15.24
C CYS A 1 -3.34 23.11 15.04
N VAL A 2 -2.92 21.89 15.38
CA VAL A 2 -3.75 20.67 15.25
C VAL A 2 -5.01 20.77 16.13
N ALA A 3 -4.90 21.33 17.34
CA ALA A 3 -6.01 21.47 18.29
C ALA A 3 -7.18 22.32 17.76
N ASN A 4 -6.94 23.26 16.86
CA ASN A 4 -8.00 24.14 16.32
C ASN A 4 -8.81 23.49 15.19
N VAL A 5 -8.35 22.36 14.65
CA VAL A 5 -8.97 21.73 13.47
C VAL A 5 -9.93 20.59 13.86
N VAL A 6 -9.80 20.01 15.06
CA VAL A 6 -10.41 18.71 15.40
C VAL A 6 -11.40 18.76 16.59
N GLY A 7 -11.77 19.95 17.12
CA GLY A 7 -12.78 20.04 18.21
C GLY A 7 -12.28 19.69 19.61
N ASP A 8 -13.19 19.59 20.57
CA ASP A 8 -12.93 19.82 22.00
C ASP A 8 -12.23 18.69 22.78
N THR A 9 -11.93 17.52 22.20
CA THR A 9 -11.35 16.39 22.97
C THR A 9 -10.12 15.80 22.27
N ILE A 10 -9.00 16.55 22.37
CA ILE A 10 -7.70 16.10 21.89
C ILE A 10 -6.76 15.96 23.09
N GLU A 11 -6.25 14.77 23.29
CA GLU A 11 -5.12 14.53 24.20
C GLU A 11 -3.83 14.55 23.38
N ALA A 12 -2.89 15.38 23.77
CA ALA A 12 -1.58 15.48 23.13
C ALA A 12 -0.47 15.19 24.14
N GLU A 13 0.43 14.27 23.77
CA GLU A 13 1.57 13.87 24.56
C GLU A 13 2.85 14.09 23.76
N GLU A 14 3.79 14.85 24.31
CA GLU A 14 5.12 15.00 23.70
C GLU A 14 5.90 13.70 23.84
N LEU A 15 6.43 13.21 22.73
CA LEU A 15 7.24 12.00 22.68
C LEU A 15 8.72 12.35 22.60
N GLN A 16 9.56 11.45 23.09
CA GLN A 16 10.98 11.52 22.79
C GLN A 16 11.17 11.35 21.29
N PRO A 17 11.88 12.27 20.60
CA PRO A 17 12.13 12.14 19.18
C PRO A 17 12.77 10.80 18.82
N PRO A 18 12.42 10.18 17.68
CA PRO A 18 12.94 8.87 17.30
C PRO A 18 14.41 8.90 16.85
N GLY A 19 15.00 10.08 16.66
CA GLY A 19 16.39 10.28 16.25
C GLY A 19 16.86 11.70 16.45
N ASP A 20 18.18 11.90 16.33
CA ASP A 20 18.83 13.21 16.56
C ASP A 20 18.39 14.27 15.51
N ASP A 21 17.98 13.84 14.33
CA ASP A 21 17.53 14.70 13.22
C ASP A 21 16.04 15.10 13.33
N VAL A 22 15.33 14.56 14.31
CA VAL A 22 13.91 14.86 14.58
C VAL A 22 13.80 15.81 15.76
N PRO A 23 13.53 17.11 15.55
CA PRO A 23 13.52 18.11 16.62
C PRO A 23 12.37 17.91 17.63
N TRP A 24 11.25 17.32 17.22
CA TRP A 24 10.15 16.98 18.11
C TRP A 24 9.25 15.88 17.54
N ALA A 25 8.56 15.18 18.42
CA ALA A 25 7.49 14.26 18.09
C ALA A 25 6.32 14.40 19.05
N LEU A 26 5.10 14.19 18.58
CA LEU A 26 3.87 14.34 19.33
C LEU A 26 2.94 13.17 19.04
N ARG A 27 2.42 12.55 20.09
CA ARG A 27 1.29 11.61 19.98
C ARG A 27 0.00 12.40 20.21
N VAL A 28 -0.95 12.21 19.33
CA VAL A 28 -2.28 12.81 19.41
C VAL A 28 -3.31 11.70 19.46
N ARG A 29 -4.15 11.75 20.47
CA ARG A 29 -5.33 10.91 20.60
C ARG A 29 -6.56 11.79 20.41
N ILE A 30 -7.42 11.38 19.52
CA ILE A 30 -8.67 12.09 19.20
C ILE A 30 -9.81 11.18 19.67
N GLU A 31 -10.74 11.73 20.45
CA GLU A 31 -11.96 11.00 20.85
C GLU A 31 -12.67 10.49 19.58
N ASP A 32 -13.18 9.28 19.63
CA ASP A 32 -13.82 8.58 18.49
C ASP A 32 -12.90 8.18 17.33
N VAL A 33 -11.60 8.49 17.37
CA VAL A 33 -10.61 7.94 16.44
C VAL A 33 -9.90 6.77 17.11
N PRO A 34 -10.05 5.54 16.60
CA PRO A 34 -9.60 4.34 17.32
C PRO A 34 -8.08 4.15 17.34
N THR A 35 -7.34 4.99 16.62
CA THR A 35 -5.89 4.86 16.47
C THR A 35 -5.18 6.14 16.88
N ASP A 36 -4.07 6.01 17.62
CA ASP A 36 -3.21 7.14 17.93
C ASP A 36 -2.55 7.67 16.63
N ILE A 37 -2.39 8.98 16.56
CA ILE A 37 -1.68 9.65 15.46
C ILE A 37 -0.36 10.16 16.02
N ILE A 38 0.74 9.78 15.38
CA ILE A 38 2.07 10.26 15.73
C ILE A 38 2.50 11.28 14.69
N PHE A 39 2.82 12.49 15.14
CA PHE A 39 3.38 13.56 14.32
C PHE A 39 4.84 13.77 14.67
N TRP A 40 5.67 14.08 13.66
CA TRP A 40 7.02 14.60 13.87
C TRP A 40 7.43 15.51 12.73
N VAL A 41 8.52 16.24 12.95
CA VAL A 41 9.12 17.09 11.93
C VAL A 41 10.55 16.64 11.71
N GLU A 42 10.95 16.55 10.46
CA GLU A 42 12.32 16.21 10.07
C GLU A 42 12.82 17.09 8.92
N GLN A 43 14.13 17.16 8.74
CA GLN A 43 14.69 17.85 7.60
C GLN A 43 14.51 17.03 6.32
N LEU A 44 14.31 17.74 5.22
CA LEU A 44 14.21 17.13 3.90
C LEU A 44 15.54 16.45 3.52
N SER A 45 15.53 15.14 3.33
CA SER A 45 16.68 14.37 2.88
C SER A 45 17.00 14.65 1.40
N GLU A 46 18.23 14.35 0.95
CA GLU A 46 18.60 14.51 -0.47
C GLU A 46 17.77 13.62 -1.39
N ALA A 47 17.41 12.41 -0.96
CA ALA A 47 16.52 11.53 -1.71
C ALA A 47 15.14 12.16 -1.88
N THR A 48 14.56 12.65 -0.78
CA THR A 48 13.23 13.28 -0.80
C THR A 48 13.23 14.58 -1.61
N LYS A 49 14.32 15.36 -1.60
CA LYS A 49 14.46 16.55 -2.47
C LYS A 49 14.36 16.17 -3.94
N THR A 50 15.03 15.10 -4.34
CA THR A 50 15.00 14.60 -5.72
C THR A 50 13.61 14.17 -6.14
N GLU A 51 12.91 13.41 -5.31
CA GLU A 51 11.57 12.91 -5.59
C GLU A 51 10.52 14.02 -5.59
N SER A 52 10.53 14.89 -4.58
CA SER A 52 9.57 15.99 -4.41
C SER A 52 9.82 17.16 -5.33
N LYS A 53 11.01 17.25 -5.92
CA LYS A 53 11.48 18.43 -6.69
C LYS A 53 11.48 19.73 -5.86
N VAL A 54 11.79 19.61 -4.57
CA VAL A 54 11.86 20.72 -3.61
C VAL A 54 13.29 20.81 -3.09
N ASP A 55 13.93 21.94 -3.27
CA ASP A 55 15.35 22.13 -2.95
C ASP A 55 15.64 22.29 -1.46
N SER A 56 14.66 22.75 -0.68
CA SER A 56 14.81 22.99 0.76
C SER A 56 13.47 22.97 1.48
N GLY A 57 13.46 22.60 2.73
CA GLY A 57 12.25 22.62 3.57
C GLY A 57 12.29 21.61 4.69
N TRP A 58 11.11 21.41 5.27
CA TRP A 58 10.84 20.49 6.35
C TRP A 58 9.75 19.51 5.93
N ILE A 59 9.82 18.30 6.45
CA ILE A 59 8.77 17.32 6.35
C ILE A 59 7.98 17.37 7.67
N LEU A 60 6.67 17.60 7.56
CA LEU A 60 5.74 17.27 8.64
C LEU A 60 5.20 15.87 8.35
N ALA A 61 5.62 14.92 9.14
CA ALA A 61 5.23 13.53 8.98
C ALA A 61 4.09 13.15 9.94
N LEU A 62 3.27 12.20 9.49
CA LEU A 62 2.17 11.63 10.25
C LEU A 62 2.20 10.11 10.07
N GLN A 63 2.10 9.40 11.18
CA GLN A 63 1.97 7.93 11.20
C GLN A 63 0.72 7.54 11.98
N THR A 64 -0.11 6.71 11.35
CA THR A 64 -1.28 6.10 11.98
C THR A 64 -1.67 4.83 11.23
N VAL A 65 -2.52 4.01 11.85
CA VAL A 65 -3.21 2.90 11.18
C VAL A 65 -4.56 3.42 10.71
N LEU A 66 -4.96 3.08 9.48
CA LEU A 66 -6.27 3.48 8.98
C LEU A 66 -7.39 2.71 9.71
N HIS A 67 -8.54 3.34 9.84
CA HIS A 67 -9.70 2.71 10.44
C HIS A 67 -10.15 1.52 9.58
N PRO A 68 -10.16 0.28 10.10
CA PRO A 68 -10.39 -0.91 9.28
C PRO A 68 -11.82 -1.03 8.73
N GLY A 69 -12.78 -0.30 9.28
CA GLY A 69 -14.16 -0.25 8.80
C GLY A 69 -14.41 0.77 7.70
N ASP A 70 -13.53 1.78 7.58
CA ASP A 70 -13.63 2.84 6.57
C ASP A 70 -12.25 3.47 6.31
N PRO A 71 -11.33 2.73 5.71
CA PRO A 71 -9.96 3.21 5.49
C PRO A 71 -9.88 4.35 4.47
N LEU A 72 -10.80 4.40 3.50
CA LEU A 72 -10.80 5.41 2.45
C LEU A 72 -11.14 6.79 3.00
N THR A 73 -12.24 6.91 3.74
CA THR A 73 -12.62 8.18 4.39
C THR A 73 -11.54 8.62 5.37
N HIS A 74 -10.95 7.70 6.14
CA HIS A 74 -9.88 8.04 7.07
C HIS A 74 -8.65 8.60 6.34
N LEU A 75 -8.16 7.94 5.29
CA LEU A 75 -7.04 8.44 4.48
C LEU A 75 -7.37 9.81 3.86
N SER A 76 -8.57 9.94 3.29
CA SER A 76 -9.03 11.20 2.69
C SER A 76 -9.02 12.35 3.71
N ASN A 77 -9.49 12.08 4.93
CA ASN A 77 -9.48 13.09 6.00
C ASN A 77 -8.05 13.47 6.44
N LEU A 78 -7.12 12.52 6.47
CA LEU A 78 -5.71 12.81 6.75
C LEU A 78 -5.08 13.68 5.66
N ILE A 79 -5.36 13.41 4.38
CA ILE A 79 -4.87 14.24 3.27
C ILE A 79 -5.51 15.63 3.31
N ARG A 80 -6.82 15.73 3.59
CA ARG A 80 -7.52 17.02 3.79
C ARG A 80 -6.92 17.82 4.95
N LEU A 81 -6.56 17.14 6.05
CA LEU A 81 -5.90 17.80 7.19
C LEU A 81 -4.62 18.51 6.73
N PHE A 82 -3.74 17.82 6.00
CA PHE A 82 -2.53 18.46 5.47
C PHE A 82 -2.84 19.63 4.51
N GLY A 83 -3.86 19.47 3.66
CA GLY A 83 -4.28 20.53 2.72
C GLY A 83 -4.89 21.75 3.40
N SER A 84 -5.51 21.58 4.59
CA SER A 84 -6.14 22.65 5.36
C SER A 84 -5.20 23.38 6.33
N LEU A 85 -3.98 22.86 6.54
CA LEU A 85 -3.00 23.55 7.36
C LEU A 85 -2.65 24.91 6.77
N GLU A 86 -2.62 25.96 7.60
CA GLU A 86 -2.16 27.30 7.23
C GLU A 86 -0.62 27.35 7.02
N LEU A 87 -0.05 26.27 6.52
CA LEU A 87 1.37 26.13 6.19
C LEU A 87 1.55 26.12 4.67
N PRO A 88 2.72 26.54 4.18
CA PRO A 88 3.04 26.46 2.76
C PRO A 88 3.35 25.02 2.34
N VAL A 89 2.34 24.11 2.44
CA VAL A 89 2.45 22.73 1.99
C VAL A 89 2.67 22.71 0.48
N HIS A 90 3.72 22.06 0.02
CA HIS A 90 4.04 21.87 -1.40
C HIS A 90 3.32 20.63 -1.95
N SER A 91 3.44 19.52 -1.26
CA SER A 91 2.84 18.24 -1.62
C SER A 91 2.70 17.36 -0.38
N VAL A 92 1.86 16.34 -0.48
CA VAL A 92 1.74 15.26 0.50
C VAL A 92 2.22 13.98 -0.15
N CYS A 93 3.12 13.26 0.53
CA CYS A 93 3.57 11.93 0.13
C CYS A 93 2.88 10.87 1.00
N ASP A 94 2.22 9.95 0.37
CA ASP A 94 1.75 8.74 1.01
C ASP A 94 2.86 7.68 0.93
N ILE A 95 3.60 7.49 2.01
CA ILE A 95 4.76 6.60 2.07
C ILE A 95 4.36 5.13 1.82
N ALA A 96 3.16 4.72 2.26
CA ALA A 96 2.73 3.33 2.10
C ALA A 96 2.59 2.93 0.63
N THR A 97 2.19 3.88 -0.22
CA THR A 97 2.05 3.66 -1.67
C THR A 97 3.12 4.35 -2.50
N GLY A 98 3.92 5.24 -1.91
CA GLY A 98 4.87 6.10 -2.64
C GLY A 98 4.20 7.15 -3.52
N ARG A 99 2.91 7.43 -3.33
CA ARG A 99 2.17 8.43 -4.12
C ARG A 99 2.40 9.83 -3.61
N TRP A 100 2.64 10.74 -4.55
CA TRP A 100 2.75 12.17 -4.29
C TRP A 100 1.48 12.89 -4.73
N PHE A 101 0.90 13.68 -3.82
CA PHE A 101 -0.24 14.54 -4.08
C PHE A 101 0.22 15.99 -4.07
N PRO A 102 0.42 16.64 -5.22
CA PRO A 102 0.68 18.09 -5.29
C PRO A 102 -0.47 18.88 -4.68
N LYS A 103 -0.19 20.06 -4.14
CA LYS A 103 -1.19 20.91 -3.49
C LYS A 103 -2.45 21.12 -4.31
N ASP A 104 -2.31 21.36 -5.62
CA ASP A 104 -3.46 21.56 -6.51
C ASP A 104 -4.32 20.30 -6.66
N SER A 105 -3.69 19.12 -6.61
CA SER A 105 -4.41 17.84 -6.64
C SER A 105 -5.16 17.59 -5.33
N ILE A 106 -4.55 17.93 -4.19
CA ILE A 106 -5.21 17.84 -2.88
C ILE A 106 -6.46 18.71 -2.88
N GLN A 107 -6.35 19.96 -3.33
CA GLN A 107 -7.48 20.87 -3.40
C GLN A 107 -8.60 20.31 -4.27
N LYS A 108 -8.30 19.87 -5.49
CA LYS A 108 -9.31 19.39 -6.45
C LYS A 108 -9.95 18.08 -6.08
N VAL A 109 -9.17 17.11 -5.57
CA VAL A 109 -9.62 15.71 -5.36
C VAL A 109 -10.20 15.53 -3.97
N PHE A 110 -9.62 16.16 -2.95
CA PHE A 110 -9.97 15.86 -1.56
C PHE A 110 -10.75 17.01 -0.87
N ILE A 111 -10.62 18.25 -1.30
CA ILE A 111 -11.25 19.41 -0.63
C ILE A 111 -12.47 19.89 -1.40
N ASP A 112 -12.31 20.20 -2.69
CA ASP A 112 -13.37 20.80 -3.52
C ASP A 112 -14.30 19.75 -4.16
N SER A 113 -13.90 18.47 -4.16
CA SER A 113 -14.70 17.40 -4.76
C SER A 113 -15.85 16.98 -3.84
N GLU A 114 -17.05 16.88 -4.41
CA GLU A 114 -18.20 16.23 -3.78
C GLU A 114 -18.19 14.70 -3.97
N ILE A 115 -17.29 14.20 -4.84
CA ILE A 115 -17.11 12.79 -5.16
C ILE A 115 -15.97 12.25 -4.31
N GLU A 116 -16.21 11.14 -3.65
CA GLU A 116 -15.19 10.41 -2.91
C GLU A 116 -14.07 9.94 -3.86
N PRO A 117 -12.80 10.00 -3.44
CA PRO A 117 -11.69 9.45 -4.24
C PRO A 117 -11.89 7.96 -4.49
N PRO A 118 -11.36 7.41 -5.59
CA PRO A 118 -11.45 6.00 -5.88
C PRO A 118 -10.69 5.18 -4.82
N GLU A 119 -11.20 4.01 -4.48
CA GLU A 119 -10.64 3.13 -3.43
C GLU A 119 -9.20 2.70 -3.75
N GLU A 120 -8.84 2.65 -5.03
CA GLU A 120 -7.50 2.33 -5.52
C GLU A 120 -6.40 3.28 -5.03
N ILE A 121 -6.74 4.39 -4.39
CA ILE A 121 -5.73 5.21 -3.71
C ILE A 121 -5.14 4.53 -2.46
N LEU A 122 -5.83 3.52 -1.93
CA LEU A 122 -5.41 2.83 -0.72
C LEU A 122 -4.20 1.91 -0.93
N TRP A 123 -3.96 1.44 -2.15
CA TRP A 123 -2.84 0.56 -2.48
C TRP A 123 -2.21 0.91 -3.83
N ILE A 124 -1.05 0.34 -4.08
CA ILE A 124 -0.45 0.21 -5.41
C ILE A 124 -0.06 -1.24 -5.64
N THR A 125 -0.03 -1.63 -6.90
CA THR A 125 0.55 -2.91 -7.33
C THR A 125 1.91 -2.63 -7.95
N ARG A 126 2.95 -3.26 -7.43
CA ARG A 126 4.32 -3.18 -7.94
C ARG A 126 4.64 -4.42 -8.75
N LEU A 127 5.30 -4.20 -9.87
CA LEU A 127 5.85 -5.21 -10.73
C LEU A 127 7.38 -5.10 -10.69
N VAL A 128 8.04 -6.19 -10.28
CA VAL A 128 9.50 -6.34 -10.36
C VAL A 128 9.80 -7.41 -11.39
N GLU A 129 10.42 -7.02 -12.48
CA GLU A 129 10.80 -7.93 -13.56
C GLU A 129 12.26 -8.39 -13.40
N ALA A 130 12.55 -9.57 -13.96
CA ALA A 130 13.92 -10.05 -14.07
C ALA A 130 14.79 -9.05 -14.84
N PRO A 131 16.11 -9.00 -14.55
CA PRO A 131 17.05 -8.16 -15.29
C PRO A 131 16.99 -8.38 -16.81
N GLU A 132 17.29 -7.33 -17.58
CA GLU A 132 17.19 -7.38 -19.05
C GLU A 132 18.18 -8.36 -19.71
N ASP A 133 19.22 -8.78 -19.01
CA ASP A 133 20.22 -9.76 -19.47
C ASP A 133 19.76 -11.22 -19.37
N VAL A 134 18.58 -11.46 -18.76
CA VAL A 134 17.94 -12.79 -18.75
C VAL A 134 17.21 -13.01 -20.06
N GLU A 135 17.37 -14.21 -20.65
CA GLU A 135 16.66 -14.58 -21.88
C GLU A 135 15.14 -14.45 -21.71
N PRO A 136 14.39 -13.99 -22.72
CA PRO A 136 12.94 -13.71 -22.58
C PRO A 136 12.10 -14.89 -22.09
N GLU A 137 12.48 -16.13 -22.48
CA GLU A 137 11.80 -17.35 -22.04
C GLU A 137 12.03 -17.70 -20.58
N ASP A 138 13.13 -17.22 -19.98
CA ASP A 138 13.50 -17.45 -18.59
C ASP A 138 13.15 -16.25 -17.70
N ARG A 139 12.60 -15.17 -18.27
CA ARG A 139 12.19 -14.00 -17.50
C ARG A 139 11.00 -14.33 -16.63
N TRP A 140 11.12 -13.92 -15.39
CA TRP A 140 10.05 -13.98 -14.42
C TRP A 140 9.78 -12.59 -13.86
N ALA A 141 8.61 -12.45 -13.26
CA ALA A 141 8.24 -11.25 -12.51
C ALA A 141 7.73 -11.63 -11.12
N TRP A 142 7.84 -10.68 -10.24
CA TRP A 142 7.22 -10.70 -8.93
C TRP A 142 6.30 -9.50 -8.82
N ILE A 143 5.07 -9.74 -8.36
CA ILE A 143 4.03 -8.74 -8.22
C ILE A 143 3.62 -8.68 -6.76
N SER A 144 3.51 -7.46 -6.22
CA SER A 144 3.13 -7.23 -4.83
C SER A 144 2.24 -6.01 -4.69
N THR A 145 1.26 -6.06 -3.78
CA THR A 145 0.55 -4.85 -3.34
C THR A 145 1.31 -4.15 -2.23
N HIS A 146 1.10 -2.85 -2.10
CA HIS A 146 1.60 -2.05 -0.97
C HIS A 146 0.52 -1.06 -0.55
N GLY A 147 0.16 -1.07 0.72
CA GLY A 147 -0.83 -0.19 1.32
C GLY A 147 -2.02 -0.91 1.95
N LEU A 148 -2.30 -2.17 1.62
CA LEU A 148 -3.39 -2.94 2.22
C LEU A 148 -3.17 -3.18 3.72
N ASN A 149 -1.91 -3.32 4.15
CA ASN A 149 -1.55 -3.55 5.54
C ASN A 149 -2.00 -2.43 6.47
N ARG A 150 -1.96 -1.17 6.02
CA ARG A 150 -2.46 -0.03 6.81
C ARG A 150 -3.98 -0.03 6.98
N CYS A 151 -4.68 -0.77 6.10
CA CYS A 151 -6.13 -1.00 6.20
C CYS A 151 -6.46 -2.22 7.08
N GLY A 152 -5.46 -2.81 7.76
CA GLY A 152 -5.62 -4.03 8.56
C GLY A 152 -5.78 -5.30 7.71
N ARG A 153 -5.30 -5.29 6.47
CA ARG A 153 -5.34 -6.42 5.54
C ARG A 153 -3.93 -6.93 5.24
N ALA A 154 -3.84 -8.16 4.77
CA ALA A 154 -2.58 -8.69 4.27
C ALA A 154 -2.27 -8.11 2.89
N GLU A 155 -0.99 -7.84 2.62
CA GLU A 155 -0.54 -7.57 1.26
C GLU A 155 -0.66 -8.84 0.41
N LEU A 156 -0.93 -8.67 -0.87
CA LEU A 156 -1.05 -9.75 -1.85
C LEU A 156 0.24 -9.85 -2.66
N GLU A 157 0.70 -11.05 -2.89
CA GLU A 157 1.88 -11.31 -3.70
C GLU A 157 1.69 -12.43 -4.70
N MET A 158 2.38 -12.34 -5.82
CA MET A 158 2.44 -13.39 -6.82
C MET A 158 3.88 -13.55 -7.29
N PHE A 159 4.42 -14.75 -7.13
CA PHE A 159 5.80 -15.10 -7.43
C PHE A 159 5.91 -15.92 -8.72
N GLY A 160 7.09 -15.86 -9.35
CA GLY A 160 7.43 -16.71 -10.49
C GLY A 160 6.53 -16.49 -11.70
N VAL A 161 6.04 -15.27 -11.88
CA VAL A 161 5.18 -14.89 -12.99
C VAL A 161 6.00 -14.88 -14.28
N PRO A 162 5.68 -15.69 -15.30
CA PRO A 162 6.37 -15.61 -16.59
C PRO A 162 6.21 -14.21 -17.20
N GLY A 163 7.30 -13.61 -17.70
CA GLY A 163 7.32 -12.22 -18.20
C GLY A 163 6.26 -11.94 -19.29
N GLY A 164 5.92 -12.97 -20.07
CA GLY A 164 4.88 -12.83 -21.10
C GLY A 164 3.43 -12.71 -20.59
N VAL A 165 3.18 -12.79 -19.26
CA VAL A 165 1.84 -12.67 -18.64
C VAL A 165 1.83 -11.72 -17.43
N SER A 166 2.86 -10.91 -17.29
CA SER A 166 2.99 -9.97 -16.15
C SER A 166 1.85 -8.96 -16.08
N THR A 167 1.37 -8.47 -17.22
CA THR A 167 0.24 -7.52 -17.28
C THR A 167 -1.05 -8.15 -16.76
N GLU A 168 -1.36 -9.37 -17.19
CA GLU A 168 -2.55 -10.10 -16.76
C GLU A 168 -2.47 -10.44 -15.25
N ALA A 169 -1.28 -10.74 -14.78
CA ALA A 169 -1.04 -11.00 -13.37
C ALA A 169 -1.22 -9.73 -12.50
N VAL A 170 -0.78 -8.57 -12.97
CA VAL A 170 -1.07 -7.28 -12.31
C VAL A 170 -2.58 -7.05 -12.24
N HIS A 171 -3.32 -7.24 -13.33
CA HIS A 171 -4.78 -7.10 -13.34
C HIS A 171 -5.47 -8.07 -12.37
N LEU A 172 -4.94 -9.29 -12.22
CA LEU A 172 -5.47 -10.26 -11.27
C LEU A 172 -5.27 -9.77 -9.82
N VAL A 173 -4.08 -9.30 -9.48
CA VAL A 173 -3.77 -8.77 -8.15
C VAL A 173 -4.62 -7.53 -7.86
N ASP A 174 -4.73 -6.60 -8.81
CA ASP A 174 -5.57 -5.41 -8.68
C ASP A 174 -7.06 -5.75 -8.52
N GLY A 175 -7.54 -6.81 -9.18
CA GLY A 175 -8.91 -7.29 -9.03
C GLY A 175 -9.19 -7.98 -7.69
N LEU A 176 -8.16 -8.54 -7.05
CA LEU A 176 -8.27 -9.17 -5.73
C LEU A 176 -8.17 -8.15 -4.57
N ALA A 177 -7.41 -7.08 -4.74
CA ALA A 177 -7.17 -6.10 -3.68
C ALA A 177 -8.48 -5.51 -3.07
N PRO A 178 -9.48 -5.02 -3.86
CA PRO A 178 -10.75 -4.55 -3.32
C PRO A 178 -11.48 -5.61 -2.52
N LEU A 179 -11.47 -6.87 -2.98
CA LEU A 179 -12.15 -7.96 -2.28
C LEU A 179 -11.56 -8.19 -0.88
N THR A 180 -10.26 -7.93 -0.69
CA THR A 180 -9.64 -8.03 0.64
C THR A 180 -10.09 -6.93 1.59
N LEU A 181 -10.47 -5.76 1.06
CA LEU A 181 -11.00 -4.66 1.87
C LEU A 181 -12.45 -4.91 2.30
N GLU A 182 -13.28 -5.44 1.40
CA GLU A 182 -14.68 -5.71 1.65
C GLU A 182 -14.92 -6.91 2.57
N THR A 183 -14.14 -7.98 2.40
CA THR A 183 -14.36 -9.25 3.10
C THR A 183 -13.08 -9.80 3.72
N ALA A 184 -13.24 -10.60 4.78
CA ALA A 184 -12.12 -11.39 5.27
C ALA A 184 -11.65 -12.37 4.19
N LEU A 185 -10.34 -12.46 4.00
CA LEU A 185 -9.76 -13.45 3.10
C LEU A 185 -10.19 -14.86 3.52
N PRO A 186 -10.49 -15.75 2.56
CA PRO A 186 -10.80 -17.14 2.87
C PRO A 186 -9.59 -17.81 3.54
N PRO A 187 -9.84 -18.91 4.28
CA PRO A 187 -8.78 -19.69 4.87
C PRO A 187 -7.75 -20.14 3.83
N GLU A 188 -6.52 -20.32 4.29
CA GLU A 188 -5.40 -20.84 3.49
C GLU A 188 -5.80 -22.11 2.72
N GLY A 189 -5.40 -22.15 1.44
CA GLY A 189 -5.68 -23.28 0.55
C GLY A 189 -7.12 -23.41 0.07
N GLN A 190 -8.03 -22.57 0.54
CA GLN A 190 -9.40 -22.55 0.03
C GLN A 190 -9.45 -21.84 -1.33
N PRO A 191 -10.03 -22.46 -2.38
CA PRO A 191 -10.16 -21.81 -3.68
C PRO A 191 -11.04 -20.57 -3.63
N ILE A 192 -10.57 -19.51 -4.25
CA ILE A 192 -11.30 -18.28 -4.48
C ILE A 192 -11.74 -18.28 -5.95
N SER A 193 -13.03 -18.11 -6.18
CA SER A 193 -13.57 -17.99 -7.53
C SER A 193 -13.68 -16.51 -7.91
N LEU A 194 -12.97 -16.12 -8.94
CA LEU A 194 -13.04 -14.79 -9.55
C LEU A 194 -13.81 -14.91 -10.87
N GLY A 195 -15.11 -14.66 -10.82
CA GLY A 195 -16.00 -14.92 -11.95
C GLY A 195 -16.24 -16.42 -12.18
N SER A 196 -16.58 -16.80 -13.43
CA SER A 196 -17.06 -18.16 -13.73
C SER A 196 -15.97 -19.20 -13.97
N GLN A 197 -14.72 -18.80 -14.18
CA GLN A 197 -13.66 -19.71 -14.63
C GLN A 197 -12.30 -19.52 -13.95
N LEU A 198 -12.14 -18.44 -13.18
CA LEU A 198 -10.86 -18.11 -12.58
C LEU A 198 -10.83 -18.61 -11.13
N LEU A 199 -9.96 -19.55 -10.84
CA LEU A 199 -9.76 -20.07 -9.51
C LEU A 199 -8.31 -19.81 -9.07
N VAL A 200 -8.16 -19.25 -7.87
CA VAL A 200 -6.87 -19.08 -7.19
C VAL A 200 -7.00 -19.53 -5.74
N SER A 201 -5.89 -19.71 -5.07
CA SER A 201 -5.82 -19.93 -3.62
C SER A 201 -4.86 -18.93 -2.99
N LEU A 202 -4.97 -18.76 -1.69
CA LEU A 202 -4.02 -17.99 -0.90
C LEU A 202 -3.17 -18.95 -0.06
N MET A 203 -1.88 -18.63 0.05
CA MET A 203 -0.90 -19.36 0.81
C MET A 203 -0.09 -18.39 1.67
N PRO A 204 0.35 -18.74 2.89
CA PRO A 204 1.32 -17.94 3.62
C PRO A 204 2.57 -17.72 2.77
N CYS A 205 3.04 -16.47 2.74
CA CYS A 205 4.15 -16.09 1.88
C CYS A 205 5.41 -16.94 2.10
N ASN A 206 5.73 -17.25 3.35
CA ASN A 206 6.88 -18.11 3.69
C ASN A 206 6.77 -19.54 3.12
N GLN A 207 5.57 -20.07 2.95
CA GLN A 207 5.39 -21.38 2.29
C GLN A 207 5.60 -21.25 0.79
N ALA A 208 5.04 -20.20 0.16
CA ALA A 208 5.22 -19.95 -1.26
C ALA A 208 6.71 -19.74 -1.61
N LEU A 209 7.43 -18.97 -0.80
CA LEU A 209 8.87 -18.74 -0.98
C LEU A 209 9.69 -20.02 -0.95
N ASN A 210 9.33 -21.00 -0.10
CA ASN A 210 9.99 -22.30 -0.05
C ASN A 210 9.76 -23.18 -1.29
N MET A 211 8.79 -22.83 -2.12
CA MET A 211 8.47 -23.54 -3.37
C MET A 211 9.14 -22.91 -4.60
N LEU A 212 9.77 -21.73 -4.44
CA LEU A 212 10.48 -21.05 -5.52
C LEU A 212 11.78 -21.78 -5.85
N GLU A 213 12.16 -21.76 -7.12
CA GLU A 213 13.45 -22.23 -7.57
C GLU A 213 14.58 -21.29 -7.11
N GLU A 214 15.78 -21.83 -6.96
CA GLU A 214 16.94 -21.07 -6.55
C GLU A 214 17.25 -19.97 -7.58
N GLY A 215 17.37 -18.72 -7.11
CA GLY A 215 17.60 -17.53 -7.95
C GLY A 215 16.36 -16.76 -8.35
N MET A 216 15.15 -17.24 -8.05
CA MET A 216 13.96 -16.39 -8.17
C MET A 216 13.93 -15.30 -7.08
N PRO A 217 13.45 -14.09 -7.38
CA PRO A 217 13.35 -13.06 -6.36
C PRO A 217 12.30 -13.45 -5.34
N GLY A 218 12.70 -13.37 -4.12
CA GLY A 218 11.83 -13.37 -2.96
C GLY A 218 12.09 -12.10 -2.18
N LEU A 219 11.16 -11.70 -1.35
CA LEU A 219 11.40 -10.64 -0.38
C LEU A 219 12.36 -11.14 0.69
N GLU A 220 13.44 -10.39 0.92
CA GLU A 220 14.39 -10.68 1.97
C GLU A 220 13.84 -10.37 3.37
N ASP A 221 12.81 -9.48 3.50
CA ASP A 221 12.21 -9.11 4.80
C ASP A 221 10.72 -8.79 4.67
N HIS A 222 9.85 -9.73 5.04
CA HIS A 222 8.43 -9.48 5.26
C HIS A 222 8.15 -9.13 6.73
N ASN A 223 8.17 -7.85 7.06
CA ASN A 223 7.75 -7.37 8.38
C ASN A 223 6.23 -7.13 8.48
N THR A 224 5.48 -7.38 7.41
CA THR A 224 4.03 -7.15 7.33
C THR A 224 3.30 -8.46 6.98
N PRO A 225 2.05 -8.63 7.44
CA PRO A 225 1.23 -9.76 7.02
C PRO A 225 1.10 -9.80 5.50
N THR A 226 1.53 -10.90 4.90
CA THR A 226 1.55 -11.08 3.45
C THR A 226 1.07 -12.47 3.07
N VAL A 227 0.26 -12.57 2.03
CA VAL A 227 -0.22 -13.82 1.46
C VAL A 227 0.13 -13.92 -0.01
N ALA A 228 0.56 -15.10 -0.44
CA ALA A 228 0.85 -15.40 -1.84
C ALA A 228 -0.41 -15.92 -2.55
N ILE A 229 -0.65 -15.42 -3.76
CA ILE A 229 -1.68 -15.91 -4.68
C ILE A 229 -1.09 -17.08 -5.45
N THR A 230 -1.72 -18.26 -5.32
CA THR A 230 -1.21 -19.52 -5.87
C THR A 230 -2.27 -20.25 -6.68
N ALA A 231 -1.87 -21.32 -7.37
CA ALA A 231 -2.80 -22.24 -7.99
C ALA A 231 -3.68 -22.95 -6.93
N PRO A 232 -4.95 -23.30 -7.28
CA PRO A 232 -5.91 -23.84 -6.32
C PRO A 232 -5.51 -25.21 -5.73
N ASP A 233 -4.67 -25.97 -6.44
CA ASP A 233 -4.16 -27.26 -5.98
C ASP A 233 -2.99 -27.15 -5.00
N GLY A 234 -2.47 -25.93 -4.76
CA GLY A 234 -1.31 -25.67 -3.92
C GLY A 234 0.00 -26.32 -4.42
N ALA A 235 -0.03 -26.96 -5.59
CA ALA A 235 1.13 -27.64 -6.15
C ALA A 235 2.05 -26.69 -6.91
N LYS A 236 1.55 -25.52 -7.27
CA LYS A 236 2.29 -24.48 -7.99
C LYS A 236 2.11 -23.12 -7.32
N VAL A 237 3.21 -22.41 -7.19
CA VAL A 237 3.21 -21.02 -6.68
C VAL A 237 2.52 -20.07 -7.68
N PHE A 238 2.63 -20.38 -8.97
CA PHE A 238 2.06 -19.54 -10.01
C PHE A 238 0.73 -20.10 -10.54
N PRO A 239 -0.36 -19.32 -10.56
CA PRO A 239 -1.67 -19.76 -11.03
C PRO A 239 -1.77 -19.67 -12.57
N GLU A 240 -0.93 -20.40 -13.30
CA GLU A 240 -0.83 -20.35 -14.78
C GLU A 240 -2.17 -20.50 -15.47
N HIS A 241 -3.02 -21.39 -14.98
CA HIS A 241 -4.34 -21.65 -15.57
C HIS A 241 -5.27 -20.42 -15.45
N ALA A 242 -5.16 -19.68 -14.37
CA ALA A 242 -5.93 -18.48 -14.13
C ALA A 242 -5.59 -17.37 -15.14
N LEU A 243 -4.32 -17.20 -15.45
CA LEU A 243 -3.86 -16.14 -16.35
C LEU A 243 -4.13 -16.46 -17.83
N LEU A 244 -4.09 -17.75 -18.21
CA LEU A 244 -4.49 -18.17 -19.56
C LEU A 244 -5.97 -17.90 -19.82
N THR A 245 -6.82 -17.98 -18.80
CA THR A 245 -8.24 -17.64 -18.91
C THR A 245 -8.45 -16.14 -19.12
N LEU A 246 -7.69 -15.29 -18.43
CA LEU A 246 -7.74 -13.83 -18.63
C LEU A 246 -7.32 -13.38 -20.04
N ARG A 247 -6.42 -14.10 -20.70
CA ARG A 247 -6.01 -13.81 -22.09
C ARG A 247 -7.07 -14.12 -23.13
N GLN A 248 -8.01 -15.00 -22.83
CA GLN A 248 -9.03 -15.46 -23.78
C GLN A 248 -10.36 -14.69 -23.68
N GLY A 249 -10.52 -13.84 -22.68
CA GLY A 249 -11.69 -12.97 -22.46
C GLY A 249 -11.43 -11.54 -22.88
#